data_05c545123afc64d55341a58288ccff0a
#
_entry.id   05c545123afc64d55341a58288ccff0a
#
_cell.length_a   1.000
_cell.length_b   1.000
_cell.length_c   1.000
_cell.angle_alpha   90.00
_cell.angle_beta   90.00
_cell.angle_gamma   90.00
#
_symmetry.space_group_name_H-M   'P 1'
#
loop_
_entity.id
_entity.type
_entity.pdbx_description
1 polymer ?
#
loop_
_entity_poly.entity_id
_entity_poly.type
_entity_poly.pdbx_seq_one_letter_code
_entity_poly.pdbx_strand_id
1 'polypeptide(L)'
;MRVRSPLVRAFVFDFDGLILDTEEPVYLSWLEVYQAHGEELPYDRWIEIVGSSTAAFDPRGYLEQRLGRALTQDVLDRRIERRTAMVLAQAILPGVAELAAAAREAGLRVGVASSASSQWVKGHLERLGILDRFDCVRSRDDVAHVKPEPDLYLAVAACLGVDPAETIAIEDSPNGIASAKAAGMWCVAVPNVITGGLDLSHADAVVTTLQGVTPPDLVRKIGLTLWVHENRDPDGRR
;
A
#
# COMPACT_ATOMS: atom_id res chain seq x y z
N MET A 1 37.58 -4.88 1.12
CA MET A 1 36.37 -5.46 1.76
C MET A 1 35.29 -5.54 0.70
N ARG A 2 34.84 -6.75 0.32
CA ARG A 2 33.63 -6.88 -0.50
C ARG A 2 32.45 -6.54 0.40
N VAL A 3 31.81 -5.39 0.20
CA VAL A 3 30.50 -5.11 0.80
C VAL A 3 29.57 -6.17 0.25
N ARG A 4 29.11 -7.10 1.08
CA ARG A 4 28.07 -8.06 0.68
C ARG A 4 26.82 -7.21 0.40
N SER A 5 26.26 -7.31 -0.80
CA SER A 5 24.94 -6.77 -1.06
C SER A 5 23.98 -7.28 0.01
N PRO A 6 23.15 -6.42 0.61
CA PRO A 6 22.19 -6.87 1.61
C PRO A 6 21.28 -7.94 1.00
N LEU A 7 21.05 -9.00 1.77
CA LEU A 7 20.19 -10.12 1.38
C LEU A 7 18.75 -9.77 1.72
N VAL A 8 17.84 -9.82 0.77
CA VAL A 8 16.42 -9.59 1.03
C VAL A 8 15.82 -10.81 1.73
N ARG A 9 15.14 -10.58 2.85
CA ARG A 9 14.52 -11.59 3.72
C ARG A 9 13.02 -11.42 3.88
N ALA A 10 12.47 -10.24 3.54
CA ALA A 10 11.05 -9.95 3.67
C ALA A 10 10.52 -9.02 2.60
N PHE A 11 9.23 -9.18 2.30
CA PHE A 11 8.42 -8.22 1.57
C PHE A 11 7.33 -7.66 2.49
N VAL A 12 7.13 -6.35 2.44
CA VAL A 12 6.05 -5.67 3.18
C VAL A 12 5.20 -4.91 2.18
N PHE A 13 3.95 -5.30 2.06
CA PHE A 13 2.98 -4.68 1.16
C PHE A 13 2.23 -3.56 1.87
N ASP A 14 2.02 -2.44 1.20
CA ASP A 14 0.92 -1.56 1.54
C ASP A 14 -0.41 -2.26 1.27
N PHE A 15 -1.52 -1.67 1.76
CA PHE A 15 -2.85 -2.25 1.58
C PHE A 15 -3.70 -1.44 0.61
N ASP A 16 -3.97 -0.16 0.94
CA ASP A 16 -4.92 0.70 0.22
C ASP A 16 -4.28 1.25 -1.07
N GLY A 17 -4.84 0.90 -2.24
CA GLY A 17 -4.27 1.27 -3.55
C GLY A 17 -3.23 0.27 -4.08
N LEU A 18 -2.76 -0.69 -3.25
CA LEU A 18 -1.79 -1.71 -3.66
C LEU A 18 -2.33 -3.15 -3.63
N ILE A 19 -2.84 -3.62 -2.49
CA ILE A 19 -3.49 -4.94 -2.39
C ILE A 19 -4.91 -4.86 -2.92
N LEU A 20 -5.62 -3.81 -2.54
CA LEU A 20 -6.99 -3.52 -2.92
C LEU A 20 -7.07 -2.08 -3.42
N ASP A 21 -7.66 -1.87 -4.58
CA ASP A 21 -7.92 -0.51 -5.05
C ASP A 21 -9.05 0.11 -4.23
N THR A 22 -8.68 0.99 -3.33
CA THR A 22 -9.60 1.77 -2.48
C THR A 22 -9.66 3.23 -2.88
N GLU A 23 -8.69 3.70 -3.68
CA GLU A 23 -8.54 5.10 -4.07
C GLU A 23 -9.52 5.50 -5.19
N GLU A 24 -9.64 4.67 -6.24
CA GLU A 24 -10.60 4.93 -7.31
C GLU A 24 -12.06 4.98 -6.80
N PRO A 25 -12.55 4.05 -5.94
CA PRO A 25 -13.85 4.15 -5.31
C PRO A 25 -14.10 5.43 -4.51
N VAL A 26 -13.09 5.93 -3.81
CA VAL A 26 -13.19 7.20 -3.07
C VAL A 26 -13.36 8.37 -4.05
N TYR A 27 -12.52 8.41 -5.09
CA TYR A 27 -12.61 9.42 -6.16
C TYR A 27 -13.97 9.40 -6.86
N LEU A 28 -14.39 8.24 -7.36
CA LEU A 28 -15.63 8.09 -8.10
C LEU A 28 -16.86 8.45 -7.26
N SER A 29 -16.86 8.10 -5.97
CA SER A 29 -17.96 8.46 -5.07
C SER A 29 -18.11 9.98 -4.90
N TRP A 30 -17.02 10.73 -4.87
CA TRP A 30 -17.07 12.18 -4.85
C TRP A 30 -17.43 12.77 -6.22
N LEU A 31 -16.89 12.21 -7.30
CA LEU A 31 -17.20 12.62 -8.66
C LEU A 31 -18.71 12.55 -8.93
N GLU A 32 -19.36 11.44 -8.52
CA GLU A 32 -20.82 11.28 -8.62
C GLU A 32 -21.58 12.36 -7.85
N VAL A 33 -21.11 12.75 -6.63
CA VAL A 33 -21.72 13.82 -5.84
C VAL A 33 -21.57 15.17 -6.54
N TYR A 34 -20.38 15.50 -7.07
CA TYR A 34 -20.16 16.76 -7.80
C TYR A 34 -21.05 16.85 -9.03
N GLN A 35 -21.08 15.78 -9.85
CA GLN A 35 -21.92 15.73 -11.07
C GLN A 35 -23.40 15.87 -10.75
N ALA A 36 -23.91 15.27 -9.67
CA ALA A 36 -25.29 15.39 -9.24
C ALA A 36 -25.68 16.84 -8.84
N HIS A 37 -24.70 17.67 -8.55
CA HIS A 37 -24.89 19.08 -8.21
C HIS A 37 -24.51 20.03 -9.38
N GLY A 38 -24.15 19.51 -10.56
CA GLY A 38 -23.74 20.29 -11.71
C GLY A 38 -22.37 20.95 -11.59
N GLU A 39 -21.50 20.41 -10.72
CA GLU A 39 -20.16 20.91 -10.44
C GLU A 39 -19.08 19.93 -10.92
N GLU A 40 -17.89 20.45 -11.16
CA GLU A 40 -16.70 19.63 -11.49
C GLU A 40 -15.83 19.40 -10.27
N LEU A 41 -15.42 18.15 -10.04
CA LEU A 41 -14.38 17.80 -9.07
C LEU A 41 -13.02 18.06 -9.72
N PRO A 42 -12.23 19.05 -9.23
CA PRO A 42 -10.95 19.40 -9.84
C PRO A 42 -9.92 18.26 -9.58
N TYR A 43 -9.59 17.53 -10.63
CA TYR A 43 -8.71 16.36 -10.52
C TYR A 43 -7.29 16.71 -10.07
N ASP A 44 -6.75 17.85 -10.50
CA ASP A 44 -5.46 18.39 -10.07
C ASP A 44 -5.40 18.63 -8.56
N ARG A 45 -6.49 19.11 -7.96
CA ARG A 45 -6.61 19.27 -6.51
C ARG A 45 -6.83 17.94 -5.80
N TRP A 46 -7.53 17.02 -6.45
CA TRP A 46 -7.77 15.67 -5.92
C TRP A 46 -6.47 14.90 -5.72
N ILE A 47 -5.59 14.89 -6.73
CA ILE A 47 -4.33 14.13 -6.65
C ILE A 47 -3.39 14.64 -5.54
N GLU A 48 -3.51 15.91 -5.09
CA GLU A 48 -2.73 16.45 -3.98
C GLU A 48 -3.04 15.78 -2.63
N ILE A 49 -4.22 15.17 -2.47
CA ILE A 49 -4.64 14.54 -1.21
C ILE A 49 -4.49 13.02 -1.22
N VAL A 50 -4.26 12.42 -2.38
CA VAL A 50 -4.11 10.96 -2.51
C VAL A 50 -2.88 10.49 -1.76
N GLY A 51 -3.06 9.52 -0.87
CA GLY A 51 -1.99 9.01 0.00
C GLY A 51 -1.48 10.03 1.02
N SER A 52 -2.17 11.19 1.21
CA SER A 52 -1.77 12.23 2.16
C SER A 52 -2.63 12.21 3.42
N SER A 53 -1.97 12.29 4.58
CA SER A 53 -2.63 12.51 5.87
C SER A 53 -2.86 14.00 6.18
N THR A 54 -2.22 14.90 5.43
CA THR A 54 -2.36 16.36 5.56
C THR A 54 -3.16 16.88 4.37
N ALA A 55 -4.48 16.88 4.49
CA ALA A 55 -5.38 17.26 3.41
C ALA A 55 -5.21 18.75 3.04
N ALA A 56 -4.48 19.01 1.94
CA ALA A 56 -4.42 20.33 1.31
C ALA A 56 -5.75 20.69 0.61
N PHE A 57 -6.59 19.68 0.33
CA PHE A 57 -7.87 19.83 -0.34
C PHE A 57 -8.97 19.06 0.42
N ASP A 58 -10.07 19.74 0.72
CA ASP A 58 -11.30 19.13 1.26
C ASP A 58 -12.37 19.12 0.16
N PRO A 59 -12.66 17.98 -0.46
CA PRO A 59 -13.64 17.89 -1.54
C PRO A 59 -15.06 18.24 -1.07
N ARG A 60 -15.40 17.97 0.20
CA ARG A 60 -16.68 18.34 0.76
C ARG A 60 -16.80 19.85 0.91
N GLY A 61 -15.88 20.47 1.65
CA GLY A 61 -15.91 21.90 1.92
C GLY A 61 -15.80 22.74 0.65
N TYR A 62 -15.01 22.29 -0.33
CA TYR A 62 -14.92 22.95 -1.63
C TYR A 62 -16.26 22.92 -2.38
N LEU A 63 -16.96 21.78 -2.42
CA LEU A 63 -18.27 21.68 -3.06
C LEU A 63 -19.32 22.53 -2.33
N GLU A 64 -19.36 22.47 -1.00
CA GLU A 64 -20.29 23.28 -0.18
C GLU A 64 -20.08 24.79 -0.40
N GLN A 65 -18.83 25.22 -0.52
CA GLN A 65 -18.49 26.62 -0.86
C GLN A 65 -19.02 27.02 -2.24
N ARG A 66 -18.86 26.16 -3.25
CA ARG A 66 -19.37 26.41 -4.60
C ARG A 66 -20.88 26.48 -4.66
N LEU A 67 -21.55 25.64 -3.89
CA LEU A 67 -23.02 25.60 -3.81
C LEU A 67 -23.62 26.71 -2.93
N GLY A 68 -22.82 27.37 -2.10
CA GLY A 68 -23.28 28.34 -1.11
C GLY A 68 -24.15 27.73 0.00
N ARG A 69 -24.12 26.42 0.19
CA ARG A 69 -24.87 25.66 1.20
C ARG A 69 -24.18 24.35 1.57
N ALA A 70 -24.45 23.86 2.77
CA ALA A 70 -23.97 22.54 3.20
C ALA A 70 -24.64 21.40 2.41
N LEU A 71 -23.92 20.31 2.23
CA LEU A 71 -24.48 19.03 1.78
C LEU A 71 -25.34 18.43 2.89
N THR A 72 -26.45 17.82 2.52
CA THR A 72 -27.30 17.12 3.48
C THR A 72 -26.64 15.83 3.96
N GLN A 73 -27.01 15.41 5.17
CA GLN A 73 -26.49 14.14 5.71
C GLN A 73 -26.83 12.95 4.80
N ASP A 74 -28.00 12.94 4.19
CA ASP A 74 -28.45 11.91 3.25
C ASP A 74 -27.54 11.81 2.00
N VAL A 75 -27.03 12.94 1.47
CA VAL A 75 -26.05 12.91 0.37
C VAL A 75 -24.73 12.28 0.82
N LEU A 76 -24.25 12.64 2.02
CA LEU A 76 -23.01 12.10 2.58
C LEU A 76 -23.13 10.60 2.87
N ASP A 77 -24.24 10.16 3.43
CA ASP A 77 -24.51 8.76 3.75
C ASP A 77 -24.56 7.91 2.46
N ARG A 78 -25.31 8.37 1.44
CA ARG A 78 -25.36 7.70 0.14
C ARG A 78 -23.98 7.62 -0.53
N ARG A 79 -23.17 8.67 -0.42
CA ARG A 79 -21.79 8.61 -0.93
C ARG A 79 -20.96 7.55 -0.20
N ILE A 80 -21.09 7.44 1.12
CA ILE A 80 -20.38 6.43 1.92
C ILE A 80 -20.83 5.03 1.53
N GLU A 81 -22.15 4.81 1.41
CA GLU A 81 -22.71 3.53 0.96
C GLU A 81 -22.21 3.16 -0.44
N ARG A 82 -22.23 4.13 -1.37
CA ARG A 82 -21.76 3.94 -2.75
C ARG A 82 -20.28 3.57 -2.79
N ARG A 83 -19.41 4.32 -2.10
CA ARG A 83 -17.99 3.99 -1.97
C ARG A 83 -17.79 2.59 -1.40
N THR A 84 -18.51 2.26 -0.31
CA THR A 84 -18.39 0.96 0.34
C THR A 84 -18.78 -0.17 -0.62
N ALA A 85 -19.88 -0.01 -1.35
CA ALA A 85 -20.31 -0.99 -2.36
C ALA A 85 -19.24 -1.19 -3.46
N MET A 86 -18.63 -0.09 -3.95
CA MET A 86 -17.56 -0.17 -4.94
C MET A 86 -16.32 -0.89 -4.40
N VAL A 87 -15.88 -0.58 -3.17
CA VAL A 87 -14.73 -1.26 -2.55
C VAL A 87 -15.02 -2.76 -2.32
N LEU A 88 -16.24 -3.10 -1.87
CA LEU A 88 -16.62 -4.50 -1.67
C LEU A 88 -16.67 -5.31 -2.98
N ALA A 89 -16.91 -4.66 -4.10
CA ALA A 89 -16.88 -5.28 -5.42
C ALA A 89 -15.48 -5.46 -6.00
N GLN A 90 -14.44 -4.82 -5.40
CA GLN A 90 -13.06 -4.94 -5.86
C GLN A 90 -12.48 -6.33 -5.55
N ALA A 91 -11.70 -6.84 -6.50
CA ALA A 91 -10.83 -8.00 -6.31
C ALA A 91 -9.43 -7.56 -5.89
N ILE A 92 -8.60 -8.53 -5.53
CA ILE A 92 -7.16 -8.33 -5.31
C ILE A 92 -6.52 -7.76 -6.58
N LEU A 93 -5.68 -6.74 -6.44
CA LEU A 93 -4.94 -6.20 -7.58
C LEU A 93 -4.01 -7.24 -8.21
N PRO A 94 -3.85 -7.22 -9.56
CA PRO A 94 -3.15 -8.27 -10.29
C PRO A 94 -1.70 -8.49 -9.82
N GLY A 95 -1.32 -9.73 -9.57
CA GLY A 95 0.02 -10.15 -9.18
C GLY A 95 0.32 -10.09 -7.68
N VAL A 96 -0.53 -9.46 -6.86
CA VAL A 96 -0.29 -9.33 -5.40
C VAL A 96 -0.32 -10.70 -4.72
N ALA A 97 -1.38 -11.48 -4.94
CA ALA A 97 -1.54 -12.78 -4.30
C ALA A 97 -0.48 -13.78 -4.75
N GLU A 98 -0.12 -13.74 -6.03
CA GLU A 98 0.92 -14.59 -6.63
C GLU A 98 2.30 -14.22 -6.10
N LEU A 99 2.63 -12.94 -6.02
CA LEU A 99 3.91 -12.47 -5.49
C LEU A 99 4.06 -12.80 -4.00
N ALA A 100 3.01 -12.61 -3.20
CA ALA A 100 3.02 -12.96 -1.78
C ALA A 100 3.23 -14.47 -1.58
N ALA A 101 2.55 -15.32 -2.36
CA ALA A 101 2.72 -16.75 -2.34
C ALA A 101 4.14 -17.16 -2.74
N ALA A 102 4.64 -16.66 -3.86
CA ALA A 102 5.98 -16.98 -4.36
C ALA A 102 7.09 -16.49 -3.40
N ALA A 103 6.89 -15.36 -2.71
CA ALA A 103 7.81 -14.88 -1.68
C ALA A 103 7.90 -15.87 -0.51
N ARG A 104 6.78 -16.38 -0.01
CA ARG A 104 6.75 -17.38 1.06
C ARG A 104 7.35 -18.72 0.62
N GLU A 105 7.06 -19.17 -0.59
CA GLU A 105 7.68 -20.38 -1.16
C GLU A 105 9.20 -20.25 -1.28
N ALA A 106 9.71 -19.05 -1.56
CA ALA A 106 11.12 -18.73 -1.55
C ALA A 106 11.73 -18.59 -0.14
N GLY A 107 10.94 -18.74 0.93
CA GLY A 107 11.36 -18.64 2.32
C GLY A 107 11.45 -17.21 2.84
N LEU A 108 10.93 -16.23 2.12
CA LEU A 108 10.83 -14.85 2.60
C LEU A 108 9.66 -14.70 3.58
N ARG A 109 9.79 -13.75 4.51
CA ARG A 109 8.69 -13.27 5.34
C ARG A 109 7.84 -12.28 4.56
N VAL A 110 6.54 -12.31 4.81
CA VAL A 110 5.60 -11.41 4.12
C VAL A 110 4.70 -10.71 5.12
N GLY A 111 4.63 -9.39 5.03
CA GLY A 111 3.81 -8.56 5.92
C GLY A 111 2.98 -7.52 5.20
N VAL A 112 2.07 -6.89 5.95
CA VAL A 112 1.25 -5.75 5.50
C VAL A 112 1.42 -4.59 6.46
N ALA A 113 1.59 -3.37 5.92
CA ALA A 113 1.68 -2.11 6.64
C ALA A 113 0.67 -1.10 6.08
N SER A 114 -0.42 -0.78 6.81
CA SER A 114 -1.47 0.12 6.33
C SER A 114 -1.78 1.25 7.33
N SER A 115 -2.05 2.44 6.82
CA SER A 115 -2.55 3.58 7.60
C SER A 115 -4.05 3.48 7.94
N ALA A 116 -4.75 2.46 7.45
CA ALA A 116 -6.15 2.18 7.79
C ALA A 116 -6.28 1.44 9.15
N SER A 117 -7.51 1.25 9.62
CA SER A 117 -7.78 0.51 10.87
C SER A 117 -7.56 -0.99 10.70
N SER A 118 -7.26 -1.67 11.80
CA SER A 118 -7.09 -3.13 11.82
C SER A 118 -8.35 -3.86 11.32
N GLN A 119 -9.53 -3.37 11.71
CA GLN A 119 -10.80 -3.91 11.25
C GLN A 119 -10.95 -3.81 9.74
N TRP A 120 -10.56 -2.68 9.13
CA TRP A 120 -10.59 -2.47 7.68
C TRP A 120 -9.65 -3.43 6.96
N VAL A 121 -8.37 -3.41 7.32
CA VAL A 121 -7.35 -4.22 6.65
C VAL A 121 -7.62 -5.71 6.78
N LYS A 122 -7.78 -6.21 8.02
CA LYS A 122 -8.00 -7.64 8.26
C LYS A 122 -9.33 -8.12 7.69
N GLY A 123 -10.40 -7.33 7.83
CA GLY A 123 -11.71 -7.67 7.29
C GLY A 123 -11.69 -7.82 5.76
N HIS A 124 -10.96 -6.97 5.05
CA HIS A 124 -10.80 -7.11 3.60
C HIS A 124 -9.86 -8.26 3.22
N LEU A 125 -8.75 -8.48 3.94
CA LEU A 125 -7.86 -9.63 3.69
C LEU A 125 -8.59 -10.97 3.89
N GLU A 126 -9.44 -11.06 4.93
CA GLU A 126 -10.30 -12.22 5.17
C GLU A 126 -11.34 -12.39 4.05
N ARG A 127 -12.05 -11.32 3.69
CA ARG A 127 -13.01 -11.33 2.57
C ARG A 127 -12.39 -11.80 1.26
N LEU A 128 -11.15 -11.39 1.02
CA LEU A 128 -10.40 -11.73 -0.19
C LEU A 128 -9.75 -13.13 -0.10
N GLY A 129 -9.80 -13.80 1.06
CA GLY A 129 -9.22 -15.13 1.27
C GLY A 129 -7.70 -15.18 1.22
N ILE A 130 -7.02 -14.09 1.61
CA ILE A 130 -5.56 -13.98 1.56
C ILE A 130 -4.90 -13.59 2.89
N LEU A 131 -5.66 -13.46 3.98
CA LEU A 131 -5.07 -13.07 5.27
C LEU A 131 -3.96 -14.04 5.73
N ASP A 132 -4.12 -15.32 5.48
CA ASP A 132 -3.17 -16.38 5.82
C ASP A 132 -1.87 -16.36 5.00
N ARG A 133 -1.82 -15.55 3.95
CA ARG A 133 -0.60 -15.35 3.15
C ARG A 133 0.38 -14.38 3.79
N PHE A 134 -0.03 -13.65 4.83
CA PHE A 134 0.79 -12.66 5.50
C PHE A 134 1.18 -13.14 6.91
N ASP A 135 2.49 -13.15 7.19
CA ASP A 135 3.03 -13.56 8.50
C ASP A 135 2.77 -12.49 9.57
N CYS A 136 2.60 -11.23 9.16
CA CYS A 136 2.30 -10.08 10.02
C CYS A 136 1.46 -9.03 9.31
N VAL A 137 0.48 -8.47 9.99
CA VAL A 137 -0.31 -7.31 9.55
C VAL A 137 -0.23 -6.24 10.64
N ARG A 138 0.20 -5.03 10.27
CA ARG A 138 0.17 -3.85 11.13
C ARG A 138 -0.65 -2.74 10.47
N SER A 139 -1.40 -2.07 11.30
CA SER A 139 -2.37 -1.04 10.96
C SER A 139 -2.14 0.21 11.81
N ARG A 140 -2.88 1.28 11.56
CA ARG A 140 -2.80 2.49 12.40
C ARG A 140 -3.05 2.22 13.88
N ASP A 141 -3.79 1.15 14.21
CA ASP A 141 -4.15 0.83 15.59
C ASP A 141 -2.97 0.23 16.37
N ASP A 142 -1.87 -0.11 15.67
CA ASP A 142 -0.67 -0.74 16.24
C ASP A 142 0.48 0.25 16.48
N VAL A 143 0.35 1.53 16.08
CA VAL A 143 1.44 2.53 16.08
C VAL A 143 0.98 3.89 16.58
N ALA A 144 1.94 4.75 16.95
CA ALA A 144 1.64 6.12 17.35
C ALA A 144 1.42 7.05 16.14
N HIS A 145 2.18 6.85 15.07
CA HIS A 145 2.12 7.68 13.87
C HIS A 145 1.97 6.80 12.62
N VAL A 146 1.11 7.23 11.71
CA VAL A 146 0.92 6.57 10.41
C VAL A 146 1.84 7.19 9.35
N LYS A 147 1.86 6.63 8.15
CA LYS A 147 2.62 7.17 7.02
C LYS A 147 2.32 8.67 6.84
N PRO A 148 3.33 9.52 6.60
CA PRO A 148 4.69 9.20 6.14
C PRO A 148 5.70 8.83 7.24
N GLU A 149 5.31 8.78 8.52
CA GLU A 149 6.21 8.36 9.59
C GLU A 149 6.57 6.87 9.46
N PRO A 150 7.78 6.44 9.92
CA PRO A 150 8.29 5.09 9.68
C PRO A 150 7.65 4.01 10.55
N ASP A 151 6.83 4.37 11.53
CA ASP A 151 6.37 3.52 12.63
C ASP A 151 5.74 2.22 12.15
N LEU A 152 4.88 2.28 11.10
CA LEU A 152 4.20 1.11 10.55
C LEU A 152 5.17 0.09 9.96
N TYR A 153 6.12 0.54 9.14
CA TYR A 153 7.12 -0.33 8.52
C TYR A 153 8.07 -0.92 9.55
N LEU A 154 8.51 -0.11 10.54
CA LEU A 154 9.31 -0.60 11.66
C LEU A 154 8.55 -1.64 12.49
N ALA A 155 7.26 -1.42 12.76
CA ALA A 155 6.43 -2.37 13.50
C ALA A 155 6.25 -3.70 12.75
N VAL A 156 6.12 -3.67 11.40
CA VAL A 156 6.06 -4.90 10.60
C VAL A 156 7.42 -5.60 10.60
N ALA A 157 8.53 -4.90 10.40
CA ALA A 157 9.86 -5.51 10.41
C ALA A 157 10.15 -6.20 11.76
N ALA A 158 9.83 -5.53 12.87
CA ALA A 158 9.97 -6.10 14.21
C ALA A 158 9.09 -7.36 14.40
N CYS A 159 7.85 -7.34 13.91
CA CYS A 159 6.93 -8.47 13.95
C CYS A 159 7.44 -9.66 13.13
N LEU A 160 8.03 -9.41 11.97
CA LEU A 160 8.61 -10.44 11.10
C LEU A 160 9.97 -10.93 11.59
N GLY A 161 10.61 -10.22 12.54
CA GLY A 161 11.94 -10.55 13.04
C GLY A 161 13.05 -10.35 12.00
N VAL A 162 12.94 -9.28 11.19
CA VAL A 162 13.89 -8.94 10.12
C VAL A 162 14.44 -7.53 10.28
N ASP A 163 15.63 -7.28 9.74
CA ASP A 163 16.19 -5.93 9.65
C ASP A 163 15.45 -5.15 8.54
N PRO A 164 15.05 -3.89 8.77
CA PRO A 164 14.53 -3.04 7.71
C PRO A 164 15.41 -3.00 6.45
N ALA A 165 16.74 -2.98 6.59
CA ALA A 165 17.67 -3.00 5.47
C ALA A 165 17.65 -4.31 4.64
N GLU A 166 17.06 -5.39 5.17
CA GLU A 166 16.84 -6.68 4.50
C GLU A 166 15.40 -6.82 3.96
N THR A 167 14.64 -5.72 3.93
CA THR A 167 13.20 -5.70 3.61
C THR A 167 12.92 -4.83 2.39
N ILE A 168 12.06 -5.30 1.50
CA ILE A 168 11.49 -4.51 0.41
C ILE A 168 10.05 -4.15 0.78
N ALA A 169 9.75 -2.87 0.85
CA ALA A 169 8.40 -2.34 0.87
C ALA A 169 7.86 -2.26 -0.57
N ILE A 170 6.60 -2.59 -0.76
CA ILE A 170 5.87 -2.46 -2.02
C ILE A 170 4.74 -1.48 -1.78
N GLU A 171 4.72 -0.39 -2.55
CA GLU A 171 3.94 0.82 -2.28
C GLU A 171 3.35 1.41 -3.54
N ASP A 172 2.30 2.22 -3.40
CA ASP A 172 1.69 2.93 -4.53
C ASP A 172 1.79 4.46 -4.41
N SER A 173 2.11 4.98 -3.22
CA SER A 173 1.96 6.40 -2.87
C SER A 173 3.26 7.08 -2.42
N PRO A 174 3.42 8.42 -2.63
CA PRO A 174 4.59 9.17 -2.16
C PRO A 174 4.78 9.09 -0.64
N ASN A 175 3.69 9.16 0.15
CA ASN A 175 3.77 9.08 1.61
C ASN A 175 4.20 7.70 2.10
N GLY A 176 3.72 6.65 1.45
CA GLY A 176 4.13 5.30 1.76
C GLY A 176 5.60 5.04 1.41
N ILE A 177 6.05 5.53 0.25
CA ILE A 177 7.46 5.49 -0.14
C ILE A 177 8.32 6.23 0.90
N ALA A 178 7.93 7.45 1.29
CA ALA A 178 8.66 8.23 2.30
C ALA A 178 8.74 7.47 3.64
N SER A 179 7.65 6.85 4.08
CA SER A 179 7.59 6.04 5.30
C SER A 179 8.53 4.83 5.24
N ALA A 180 8.50 4.07 4.14
CA ALA A 180 9.36 2.91 3.94
C ALA A 180 10.85 3.32 3.90
N LYS A 181 11.18 4.40 3.21
CA LYS A 181 12.55 4.93 3.15
C LYS A 181 13.03 5.45 4.49
N ALA A 182 12.16 6.14 5.26
CA ALA A 182 12.46 6.60 6.62
C ALA A 182 12.69 5.42 7.59
N ALA A 183 12.01 4.28 7.37
CA ALA A 183 12.23 3.04 8.11
C ALA A 183 13.54 2.34 7.73
N GLY A 184 14.26 2.79 6.70
CA GLY A 184 15.48 2.17 6.20
C GLY A 184 15.25 0.97 5.28
N MET A 185 14.05 0.81 4.74
CA MET A 185 13.72 -0.24 3.78
C MET A 185 14.06 0.16 2.35
N TRP A 186 14.22 -0.84 1.50
CA TRP A 186 14.11 -0.68 0.06
C TRP A 186 12.64 -0.51 -0.31
N CYS A 187 12.36 0.26 -1.36
CA CYS A 187 10.98 0.51 -1.77
C CYS A 187 10.81 0.33 -3.27
N VAL A 188 9.84 -0.49 -3.66
CA VAL A 188 9.38 -0.64 -5.04
C VAL A 188 8.00 0.00 -5.15
N ALA A 189 7.87 0.99 -6.02
CA ALA A 189 6.59 1.64 -6.28
C ALA A 189 5.82 0.92 -7.40
N VAL A 190 4.50 0.79 -7.19
CA VAL A 190 3.55 0.20 -8.13
C VAL A 190 2.38 1.15 -8.27
N PRO A 191 2.42 2.11 -9.19
CA PRO A 191 1.33 3.07 -9.36
C PRO A 191 0.04 2.39 -9.81
N ASN A 192 -1.08 2.89 -9.30
CA ASN A 192 -2.42 2.57 -9.77
C ASN A 192 -2.98 3.70 -10.66
N VAL A 193 -4.25 3.61 -11.04
CA VAL A 193 -4.91 4.61 -11.91
C VAL A 193 -4.86 6.02 -11.31
N ILE A 194 -5.01 6.13 -10.00
CA ILE A 194 -5.03 7.41 -9.29
C ILE A 194 -3.61 7.91 -9.00
N THR A 195 -2.72 7.04 -8.53
CA THR A 195 -1.36 7.42 -8.10
C THR A 195 -0.36 7.51 -9.24
N GLY A 196 -0.73 7.05 -10.46
CA GLY A 196 0.16 7.05 -11.64
C GLY A 196 0.61 8.43 -12.12
N GLY A 197 -0.08 9.50 -11.71
CA GLY A 197 0.29 10.89 -11.98
C GLY A 197 1.17 11.54 -10.91
N LEU A 198 1.45 10.84 -9.79
CA LEU A 198 2.23 11.37 -8.67
C LEU A 198 3.73 11.14 -8.85
N ASP A 199 4.54 11.92 -8.13
CA ASP A 199 5.99 11.71 -8.11
C ASP A 199 6.36 10.53 -7.19
N LEU A 200 6.73 9.41 -7.81
CA LEU A 200 7.19 8.19 -7.13
C LEU A 200 8.71 8.00 -7.25
N SER A 201 9.45 9.03 -7.67
CA SER A 201 10.90 8.96 -7.95
C SER A 201 11.77 8.66 -6.72
N HIS A 202 11.23 8.82 -5.52
CA HIS A 202 11.91 8.47 -4.27
C HIS A 202 11.98 6.97 -3.99
N ALA A 203 11.21 6.15 -4.72
CA ALA A 203 11.33 4.69 -4.66
C ALA A 203 12.64 4.23 -5.32
N ASP A 204 13.19 3.09 -4.87
CA ASP A 204 14.39 2.48 -5.46
C ASP A 204 14.12 1.90 -6.84
N ALA A 205 12.86 1.53 -7.12
CA ALA A 205 12.40 1.15 -8.46
C ALA A 205 10.89 1.41 -8.60
N VAL A 206 10.46 1.59 -9.84
CA VAL A 206 9.03 1.65 -10.20
C VAL A 206 8.71 0.50 -11.15
N VAL A 207 7.62 -0.21 -10.89
CA VAL A 207 7.05 -1.23 -11.79
C VAL A 207 5.60 -0.89 -12.08
N THR A 208 5.16 -1.11 -13.30
CA THR A 208 3.79 -0.72 -13.73
C THR A 208 2.72 -1.68 -13.24
N THR A 209 3.09 -2.90 -12.84
CA THR A 209 2.19 -3.94 -12.34
C THR A 209 3.00 -5.02 -11.63
N LEU A 210 2.35 -5.73 -10.70
CA LEU A 210 2.90 -6.95 -10.09
C LEU A 210 2.53 -8.23 -10.87
N GLN A 211 1.68 -8.11 -11.89
CA GLN A 211 1.28 -9.27 -12.68
C GLN A 211 2.49 -9.91 -13.38
N GLY A 212 2.71 -11.20 -13.10
CA GLY A 212 3.83 -11.96 -13.64
C GLY A 212 5.20 -11.61 -13.04
N VAL A 213 5.25 -10.73 -12.04
CA VAL A 213 6.49 -10.36 -11.35
C VAL A 213 6.82 -11.41 -10.28
N THR A 214 8.07 -11.86 -10.26
CA THR A 214 8.57 -12.81 -9.27
C THR A 214 9.45 -12.12 -8.22
N PRO A 215 9.67 -12.73 -7.02
CA PRO A 215 10.59 -12.17 -6.02
C PRO A 215 12.01 -11.90 -6.58
N PRO A 216 12.65 -12.79 -7.39
CA PRO A 216 13.91 -12.47 -8.02
C PRO A 216 13.88 -11.25 -8.94
N ASP A 217 12.75 -10.97 -9.61
CA ASP A 217 12.63 -9.82 -10.50
C ASP A 217 12.66 -8.50 -9.72
N LEU A 218 11.93 -8.40 -8.61
CA LEU A 218 11.95 -7.20 -7.76
C LEU A 218 13.33 -6.97 -7.16
N VAL A 219 13.93 -8.00 -6.60
CA VAL A 219 15.26 -7.92 -5.99
C VAL A 219 16.31 -7.47 -7.01
N ARG A 220 16.26 -8.01 -8.23
CA ARG A 220 17.18 -7.62 -9.32
C ARG A 220 16.97 -6.19 -9.76
N LYS A 221 15.73 -5.69 -9.79
CA LYS A 221 15.43 -4.31 -10.18
C LYS A 221 16.09 -3.27 -9.29
N ILE A 222 16.25 -3.56 -8.01
CA ILE A 222 16.92 -2.68 -7.04
C ILE A 222 18.39 -3.05 -6.78
N GLY A 223 18.95 -3.97 -7.57
CA GLY A 223 20.37 -4.34 -7.51
C GLY A 223 20.76 -5.18 -6.28
N LEU A 224 19.81 -5.86 -5.65
CA LEU A 224 20.04 -6.71 -4.48
C LEU A 224 20.13 -8.20 -4.83
N THR A 225 20.36 -9.03 -3.79
CA THR A 225 20.41 -10.48 -3.88
C THR A 225 19.34 -11.09 -2.97
N LEU A 226 18.61 -12.05 -3.47
CA LEU A 226 17.63 -12.81 -2.70
C LEU A 226 18.33 -13.69 -1.68
N TRP A 227 17.82 -13.72 -0.45
CA TRP A 227 18.23 -14.73 0.52
C TRP A 227 17.55 -16.04 0.13
N VAL A 228 18.32 -16.97 -0.44
CA VAL A 228 17.86 -18.32 -0.72
C VAL A 228 18.20 -19.18 0.48
N HIS A 229 17.27 -19.99 0.94
CA HIS A 229 17.49 -21.01 1.97
C HIS A 229 18.35 -22.17 1.43
N GLU A 230 19.44 -21.84 0.72
CA GLU A 230 20.47 -22.83 0.37
C GLU A 230 21.41 -22.96 1.55
N ASN A 231 21.39 -24.13 2.15
CA ASN A 231 22.24 -24.67 3.20
C ASN A 231 21.58 -24.83 4.57
N ARG A 232 20.49 -25.58 4.64
CA ARG A 232 20.50 -26.56 5.72
C ARG A 232 21.25 -27.78 5.17
N ASP A 233 22.53 -27.86 5.50
CA ASP A 233 23.27 -29.12 5.45
C ASP A 233 22.42 -30.18 6.17
N PRO A 234 22.00 -31.27 5.50
CA PRO A 234 21.20 -32.31 6.14
C PRO A 234 21.90 -32.96 7.34
N ASP A 235 23.18 -32.68 7.55
CA ASP A 235 24.02 -33.35 8.58
C ASP A 235 24.38 -32.42 9.77
N GLY A 236 23.86 -31.18 9.87
CA GLY A 236 24.03 -30.36 11.06
C GLY A 236 25.46 -29.91 11.34
N ARG A 237 26.37 -29.90 10.38
CA ARG A 237 27.71 -29.40 10.49
C ARG A 237 27.89 -28.09 9.79
N ARG A 238 27.68 -26.99 10.59
CA ARG A 238 27.96 -25.58 10.34
C ARG A 238 27.68 -25.03 8.98
#